data_44ef6f7528559390bd37a7a0366d5ab7
#
_entry.id   44ef6f7528559390bd37a7a0366d5ab7
#
_cell.length_a   1.000
_cell.length_b   1.000
_cell.length_c   1.000
_cell.angle_alpha   90.00
_cell.angle_beta   90.00
_cell.angle_gamma   90.00
#
_symmetry.space_group_name_H-M   'P 1'
#
loop_
_entity.id
_entity.type
_entity.pdbx_description
1 polymer ?
#
loop_
_entity_poly.entity_id
_entity_poly.type
_entity_poly.pdbx_seq_one_letter_code
_entity_poly.pdbx_strand_id
1 'polypeptide(L)'
;SQSAPAAAEAAGAQIRHSAFSLQRMFSYLWRETLELQRDPIRASLALGGSILLMFVIGFGISMDVEDLRYAVLDRDNSTLSRDYALQLSGSRYFIEQPAIADYEDLDRRMRSGELSLAIEIPPGFMRDALRGNGVQVGAWVDGSMPARAETVQGYVQGMHQSWLATQAAAMGIGTSAAAGVETRFRYNPDVRSLPAMVPAVI
;
A
#
# COMPACT_ATOMS: atom_id res chain seq x y z
N SER A 1 48.76 -51.81 -35.88
CA SER A 1 47.47 -51.97 -35.25
C SER A 1 47.56 -51.88 -33.73
N GLN A 2 47.71 -50.69 -33.20
CA GLN A 2 47.51 -50.36 -31.80
C GLN A 2 47.59 -48.81 -31.64
N SER A 3 46.53 -48.11 -31.73
CA SER A 3 46.48 -46.70 -31.30
C SER A 3 45.05 -46.22 -31.20
N ALA A 4 44.37 -46.65 -30.17
CA ALA A 4 43.18 -45.95 -29.73
C ALA A 4 42.78 -46.33 -28.28
N PRO A 5 43.47 -45.84 -27.28
CA PRO A 5 42.71 -45.49 -26.06
C PRO A 5 43.04 -44.10 -25.45
N ALA A 6 43.86 -43.28 -26.09
CA ALA A 6 44.22 -41.96 -25.46
C ALA A 6 43.21 -40.84 -25.65
N ALA A 7 42.22 -41.03 -26.50
CA ALA A 7 41.22 -39.99 -26.76
C ALA A 7 40.02 -40.01 -25.81
N ALA A 8 39.82 -41.08 -25.04
CA ALA A 8 38.67 -41.20 -24.12
C ALA A 8 38.95 -40.63 -22.73
N GLU A 9 40.20 -40.39 -22.37
CA GLU A 9 40.57 -39.85 -21.04
C GLU A 9 40.51 -38.31 -20.94
N ALA A 10 40.46 -37.62 -22.07
CA ALA A 10 40.39 -36.16 -22.11
C ALA A 10 38.97 -35.57 -21.97
N ALA A 11 37.94 -36.42 -22.09
CA ALA A 11 36.54 -35.95 -22.01
C ALA A 11 35.94 -35.93 -20.58
N GLY A 12 36.73 -36.35 -19.58
CA GLY A 12 36.30 -36.43 -18.19
C GLY A 12 36.68 -35.25 -17.30
N ALA A 13 37.13 -34.15 -17.86
CA ALA A 13 37.28 -32.90 -17.07
C ALA A 13 35.90 -32.32 -16.73
N GLN A 14 35.25 -32.98 -15.80
CA GLN A 14 34.04 -32.43 -15.18
C GLN A 14 34.34 -31.02 -14.66
N ILE A 15 33.67 -30.03 -15.25
CA ILE A 15 33.56 -28.68 -14.69
C ILE A 15 32.93 -28.84 -13.30
N ARG A 16 33.77 -28.98 -12.28
CA ARG A 16 33.33 -28.89 -10.89
C ARG A 16 32.77 -27.49 -10.73
N HIS A 17 31.45 -27.36 -10.79
CA HIS A 17 30.77 -26.19 -10.33
C HIS A 17 31.27 -25.93 -8.92
N SER A 18 32.05 -24.87 -8.77
CA SER A 18 32.59 -24.41 -7.51
C SER A 18 31.46 -24.21 -6.53
N ALA A 19 31.26 -25.17 -5.63
CA ALA A 19 30.33 -25.01 -4.52
C ALA A 19 30.68 -23.69 -3.84
N PHE A 20 29.64 -22.88 -3.54
CA PHE A 20 29.75 -21.62 -2.86
C PHE A 20 30.51 -21.83 -1.54
N SER A 21 31.76 -21.41 -1.49
CA SER A 21 32.62 -21.58 -0.33
C SER A 21 32.57 -20.32 0.51
N LEU A 22 31.99 -20.42 1.68
CA LEU A 22 31.97 -19.34 2.69
C LEU A 22 33.39 -18.82 2.98
N GLN A 23 34.37 -19.70 2.95
CA GLN A 23 35.80 -19.37 3.14
C GLN A 23 36.33 -18.47 2.03
N ARG A 24 35.96 -18.70 0.79
CA ARG A 24 36.33 -17.84 -0.35
C ARG A 24 35.63 -16.49 -0.24
N MET A 25 34.35 -16.48 0.10
CA MET A 25 33.59 -15.24 0.32
C MET A 25 34.24 -14.40 1.43
N PHE A 26 34.61 -15.01 2.54
CA PHE A 26 35.28 -14.31 3.64
C PHE A 26 36.66 -13.76 3.24
N SER A 27 37.42 -14.49 2.44
CA SER A 27 38.72 -14.04 1.93
C SER A 27 38.58 -12.82 0.99
N TYR A 28 37.55 -12.80 0.14
CA TYR A 28 37.25 -11.64 -0.70
C TYR A 28 36.78 -10.44 0.12
N LEU A 29 35.89 -10.64 1.10
CA LEU A 29 35.44 -9.58 2.01
C LEU A 29 36.62 -8.98 2.79
N TRP A 30 37.51 -9.81 3.31
CA TRP A 30 38.69 -9.36 4.03
C TRP A 30 39.63 -8.54 3.15
N ARG A 31 39.88 -8.99 1.94
CA ARG A 31 40.70 -8.26 0.97
C ARG A 31 40.07 -6.90 0.61
N GLU A 32 38.77 -6.87 0.34
CA GLU A 32 38.04 -5.64 0.04
C GLU A 32 38.08 -4.66 1.21
N THR A 33 37.95 -5.15 2.43
CA THR A 33 38.04 -4.33 3.65
C THR A 33 39.44 -3.70 3.80
N LEU A 34 40.50 -4.46 3.53
CA LEU A 34 41.88 -3.93 3.57
C LEU A 34 42.13 -2.90 2.44
N GLU A 35 41.52 -3.09 1.29
CA GLU A 35 41.63 -2.16 0.16
C GLU A 35 40.90 -0.84 0.46
N LEU A 36 39.73 -0.91 1.09
CA LEU A 36 39.00 0.26 1.59
C LEU A 36 39.78 1.04 2.68
N GLN A 37 40.52 0.35 3.55
CA GLN A 37 41.35 1.01 4.57
C GLN A 37 42.53 1.77 3.98
N ARG A 38 43.01 1.36 2.81
CA ARG A 38 44.12 2.03 2.11
C ARG A 38 43.69 3.23 1.29
N ASP A 39 42.40 3.32 0.94
CA ASP A 39 41.83 4.44 0.20
C ASP A 39 40.76 5.14 1.03
N PRO A 40 41.11 6.10 1.86
CA PRO A 40 40.18 6.80 2.74
C PRO A 40 39.11 7.57 1.98
N ILE A 41 39.39 7.96 0.72
CA ILE A 41 38.39 8.65 -0.12
C ILE A 41 37.32 7.71 -0.56
N ARG A 42 37.67 6.51 -1.02
CA ARG A 42 36.68 5.48 -1.37
C ARG A 42 35.89 4.99 -0.16
N ALA A 43 36.56 4.81 0.98
CA ALA A 43 35.90 4.41 2.23
C ALA A 43 34.91 5.48 2.71
N SER A 44 35.27 6.75 2.67
CA SER A 44 34.37 7.83 3.07
C SER A 44 33.20 8.01 2.12
N LEU A 45 33.40 7.85 0.81
CA LEU A 45 32.31 7.89 -0.18
C LEU A 45 31.37 6.67 -0.06
N ALA A 46 31.91 5.47 0.13
CA ALA A 46 31.12 4.26 0.25
C ALA A 46 30.26 4.26 1.53
N LEU A 47 30.85 4.59 2.67
CA LEU A 47 30.15 4.62 3.96
C LEU A 47 29.34 5.91 4.12
N GLY A 48 29.96 7.06 3.90
CA GLY A 48 29.32 8.37 4.05
C GLY A 48 28.23 8.61 3.01
N GLY A 49 28.44 8.19 1.77
CA GLY A 49 27.47 8.26 0.70
C GLY A 49 26.26 7.36 0.97
N SER A 50 26.48 6.14 1.45
CA SER A 50 25.40 5.22 1.81
C SER A 50 24.60 5.71 3.01
N ILE A 51 25.26 6.24 4.04
CA ILE A 51 24.61 6.81 5.22
C ILE A 51 23.81 8.07 4.81
N LEU A 52 24.39 8.94 4.00
CA LEU A 52 23.71 10.13 3.50
C LEU A 52 22.48 9.76 2.68
N LEU A 53 22.63 8.80 1.77
CA LEU A 53 21.50 8.32 0.94
C LEU A 53 20.39 7.71 1.80
N MET A 54 20.75 6.89 2.78
CA MET A 54 19.81 6.32 3.74
C MET A 54 19.10 7.40 4.55
N PHE A 55 19.82 8.45 4.95
CA PHE A 55 19.25 9.59 5.66
C PHE A 55 18.30 10.40 4.77
N VAL A 56 18.72 10.73 3.54
CA VAL A 56 17.89 11.47 2.57
C VAL A 56 16.63 10.68 2.20
N ILE A 57 16.75 9.37 1.94
CA ILE A 57 15.59 8.54 1.63
C ILE A 57 14.70 8.34 2.87
N GLY A 58 15.29 8.08 4.04
CA GLY A 58 14.53 7.82 5.27
C GLY A 58 13.80 9.04 5.82
N PHE A 59 14.36 10.23 5.66
CA PHE A 59 13.75 11.47 6.16
C PHE A 59 13.14 12.35 5.06
N GLY A 60 13.61 12.21 3.82
CA GLY A 60 13.15 13.04 2.69
C GLY A 60 11.93 12.49 1.97
N ILE A 61 11.64 11.20 2.10
CA ILE A 61 10.47 10.57 1.50
C ILE A 61 9.48 10.23 2.62
N SER A 62 8.65 11.19 2.98
CA SER A 62 7.46 10.90 3.79
C SER A 62 6.44 10.21 2.88
N MET A 63 6.16 8.95 3.17
CA MET A 63 5.01 8.23 2.58
C MET A 63 3.73 8.44 3.41
N ASP A 64 3.76 9.33 4.39
CA ASP A 64 2.59 9.67 5.16
C ASP A 64 1.56 10.32 4.24
N VAL A 65 0.46 9.66 4.09
CA VAL A 65 -0.69 10.17 3.35
C VAL A 65 -1.43 11.10 4.30
N GLU A 66 -0.97 12.35 4.38
CA GLU A 66 -1.64 13.42 5.10
C GLU A 66 -2.60 14.16 4.15
N ASP A 67 -3.58 14.85 4.71
CA ASP A 67 -4.50 15.72 3.98
C ASP A 67 -5.34 15.00 2.91
N LEU A 68 -5.83 13.81 3.22
CA LEU A 68 -6.78 13.10 2.36
C LEU A 68 -8.11 13.85 2.32
N ARG A 69 -8.35 14.55 1.23
CA ARG A 69 -9.64 15.21 0.97
C ARG A 69 -10.68 14.14 0.68
N TYR A 70 -11.68 14.06 1.56
CA TYR A 70 -12.77 13.11 1.41
C TYR A 70 -14.13 13.80 1.50
N ALA A 71 -15.15 13.17 0.94
CA ALA A 71 -16.52 13.57 1.08
C ALA A 71 -17.44 12.36 1.20
N VAL A 72 -18.61 12.54 1.77
CA VAL A 72 -19.58 11.48 1.99
C VAL A 72 -20.78 11.67 1.07
N LEU A 73 -21.19 10.58 0.40
CA LEU A 73 -22.46 10.44 -0.28
C LEU A 73 -23.39 9.64 0.62
N ASP A 74 -24.13 10.32 1.49
CA ASP A 74 -25.08 9.69 2.39
C ASP A 74 -26.44 9.53 1.71
N ARG A 75 -26.78 8.29 1.37
CA ARG A 75 -28.08 7.93 0.75
C ARG A 75 -29.10 7.40 1.76
N ASP A 76 -28.67 7.16 3.00
CA ASP A 76 -29.56 6.70 4.07
C ASP A 76 -30.18 7.85 4.87
N ASN A 77 -29.43 8.95 5.02
CA ASN A 77 -29.83 10.17 5.74
C ASN A 77 -30.36 9.89 7.17
N SER A 78 -29.89 8.82 7.79
CA SER A 78 -30.26 8.41 9.14
C SER A 78 -29.37 9.04 10.20
N THR A 79 -29.73 8.85 11.47
CA THR A 79 -28.84 9.25 12.59
C THR A 79 -27.58 8.42 12.62
N LEU A 80 -27.67 7.13 12.27
CA LEU A 80 -26.56 6.21 12.29
C LEU A 80 -25.57 6.48 11.14
N SER A 81 -26.07 6.87 9.94
CA SER A 81 -25.22 7.26 8.82
C SER A 81 -24.43 8.53 9.12
N ARG A 82 -25.06 9.50 9.80
CA ARG A 82 -24.38 10.73 10.24
C ARG A 82 -23.32 10.45 11.30
N ASP A 83 -23.60 9.56 12.25
CA ASP A 83 -22.64 9.15 13.27
C ASP A 83 -21.43 8.46 12.63
N TYR A 84 -21.65 7.60 11.64
CA TYR A 84 -20.59 7.00 10.85
C TYR A 84 -19.72 8.06 10.13
N ALA A 85 -20.36 9.04 9.49
CA ALA A 85 -19.65 10.13 8.81
C ALA A 85 -18.83 10.99 9.80
N LEU A 86 -19.38 11.28 10.98
CA LEU A 86 -18.68 12.04 12.03
C LEU A 86 -17.43 11.31 12.55
N GLN A 87 -17.44 10.00 12.61
CA GLN A 87 -16.27 9.25 13.03
C GLN A 87 -15.11 9.35 12.02
N LEU A 88 -15.42 9.46 10.73
CA LEU A 88 -14.43 9.73 9.69
C LEU A 88 -13.80 11.11 9.87
N SER A 89 -14.61 12.13 10.18
CA SER A 89 -14.11 13.51 10.35
C SER A 89 -13.20 13.69 11.58
N GLY A 90 -13.29 12.79 12.56
CA GLY A 90 -12.42 12.80 13.74
C GLY A 90 -10.98 12.33 13.49
N SER A 91 -10.65 11.84 12.31
CA SER A 91 -9.31 11.37 11.98
C SER A 91 -8.42 12.51 11.46
N ARG A 92 -7.20 12.62 12.01
CA ARG A 92 -6.21 13.63 11.59
C ARG A 92 -5.73 13.46 10.13
N TYR A 93 -5.98 12.31 9.52
CA TYR A 93 -5.53 12.01 8.16
C TYR A 93 -6.50 12.50 7.08
N PHE A 94 -7.73 12.86 7.48
CA PHE A 94 -8.82 13.16 6.57
C PHE A 94 -9.26 14.61 6.70
N ILE A 95 -9.36 15.30 5.56
CA ILE A 95 -9.93 16.64 5.46
C ILE A 95 -11.32 16.51 4.84
N GLU A 96 -12.34 16.76 5.63
CA GLU A 96 -13.72 16.73 5.18
C GLU A 96 -14.01 17.85 4.18
N GLN A 97 -14.62 17.46 3.06
CA GLN A 97 -15.12 18.33 2.03
C GLN A 97 -16.66 18.35 2.08
N PRO A 98 -17.31 19.34 1.48
CA PRO A 98 -18.78 19.38 1.41
C PRO A 98 -19.34 18.03 0.91
N ALA A 99 -20.49 17.62 1.49
CA ALA A 99 -21.15 16.36 1.15
C ALA A 99 -21.42 16.26 -0.36
N ILE A 100 -21.35 15.05 -0.88
CA ILE A 100 -21.61 14.75 -2.30
C ILE A 100 -23.12 14.70 -2.51
N ALA A 101 -23.61 15.40 -3.52
CA ALA A 101 -25.03 15.46 -3.82
C ALA A 101 -25.53 14.18 -4.51
N ASP A 102 -24.79 13.68 -5.48
CA ASP A 102 -25.14 12.55 -6.31
C ASP A 102 -23.90 11.90 -6.97
N TYR A 103 -24.11 10.87 -7.77
CA TYR A 103 -23.00 10.19 -8.46
C TYR A 103 -22.34 11.04 -9.56
N GLU A 104 -23.05 11.99 -10.14
CA GLU A 104 -22.47 12.89 -11.13
C GLU A 104 -21.50 13.87 -10.46
N ASP A 105 -21.88 14.39 -9.32
CA ASP A 105 -21.02 15.22 -8.46
C ASP A 105 -19.81 14.44 -7.95
N LEU A 106 -20.01 13.19 -7.49
CA LEU A 106 -18.93 12.28 -7.09
C LEU A 106 -17.92 12.10 -8.22
N ASP A 107 -18.40 11.76 -9.41
CA ASP A 107 -17.56 11.47 -10.57
C ASP A 107 -16.80 12.73 -11.03
N ARG A 108 -17.44 13.88 -11.05
CA ARG A 108 -16.83 15.16 -11.39
C ARG A 108 -15.70 15.52 -10.43
N ARG A 109 -15.96 15.45 -9.12
CA ARG A 109 -15.01 15.85 -8.07
C ARG A 109 -13.85 14.87 -7.94
N MET A 110 -14.09 13.58 -8.15
CA MET A 110 -13.03 12.59 -8.24
C MET A 110 -12.13 12.80 -9.45
N ARG A 111 -12.71 13.08 -10.64
CA ARG A 111 -11.93 13.35 -11.86
C ARG A 111 -11.12 14.64 -11.79
N SER A 112 -11.63 15.65 -11.14
CA SER A 112 -10.90 16.92 -10.96
C SER A 112 -9.77 16.84 -9.94
N GLY A 113 -9.65 15.72 -9.21
CA GLY A 113 -8.69 15.57 -8.11
C GLY A 113 -9.06 16.39 -6.87
N GLU A 114 -10.27 16.91 -6.79
CA GLU A 114 -10.79 17.60 -5.60
C GLU A 114 -10.91 16.63 -4.43
N LEU A 115 -11.33 15.39 -4.71
CA LEU A 115 -11.45 14.31 -3.73
C LEU A 115 -10.44 13.20 -4.02
N SER A 116 -9.78 12.72 -2.96
CA SER A 116 -8.95 11.52 -2.99
C SER A 116 -9.73 10.27 -2.55
N LEU A 117 -10.81 10.49 -1.80
CA LEU A 117 -11.67 9.45 -1.25
C LEU A 117 -13.13 9.94 -1.25
N ALA A 118 -14.05 9.09 -1.65
CA ALA A 118 -15.48 9.30 -1.43
C ALA A 118 -16.07 8.08 -0.73
N ILE A 119 -16.87 8.32 0.29
CA ILE A 119 -17.55 7.28 1.05
C ILE A 119 -19.03 7.30 0.69
N GLU A 120 -19.53 6.17 0.22
CA GLU A 120 -20.95 5.99 -0.10
C GLU A 120 -21.64 5.18 1.00
N ILE A 121 -22.61 5.77 1.66
CA ILE A 121 -23.47 5.07 2.61
C ILE A 121 -24.74 4.67 1.88
N PRO A 122 -25.02 3.36 1.72
CA PRO A 122 -26.16 2.90 0.93
C PRO A 122 -27.50 3.18 1.65
N PRO A 123 -28.61 3.24 0.92
CA PRO A 123 -29.93 3.34 1.52
C PRO A 123 -30.26 2.08 2.33
N GLY A 124 -30.89 2.27 3.49
CA GLY A 124 -31.22 1.19 4.42
C GLY A 124 -30.07 0.81 5.36
N PHE A 125 -28.99 1.58 5.40
CA PHE A 125 -27.83 1.37 6.25
C PHE A 125 -28.22 1.19 7.73
N MET A 126 -28.98 2.10 8.31
CA MET A 126 -29.46 2.00 9.69
C MET A 126 -30.31 0.77 9.93
N ARG A 127 -31.25 0.49 9.02
CA ARG A 127 -32.14 -0.67 9.15
C ARG A 127 -31.35 -1.98 9.19
N ASP A 128 -30.36 -2.13 8.32
CA ASP A 128 -29.61 -3.35 8.19
C ASP A 128 -28.61 -3.50 9.33
N ALA A 129 -27.99 -2.40 9.76
CA ALA A 129 -27.15 -2.38 10.96
C ALA A 129 -27.92 -2.83 12.22
N LEU A 130 -29.11 -2.28 12.45
CA LEU A 130 -29.94 -2.64 13.62
C LEU A 130 -30.47 -4.08 13.58
N ARG A 131 -30.59 -4.68 12.40
CA ARG A 131 -30.99 -6.08 12.24
C ARG A 131 -29.83 -7.08 12.36
N GLY A 132 -28.59 -6.59 12.52
CA GLY A 132 -27.40 -7.43 12.51
C GLY A 132 -27.08 -8.01 11.13
N ASN A 133 -27.67 -7.45 10.07
CA ASN A 133 -27.29 -7.79 8.71
C ASN A 133 -25.93 -7.18 8.41
N GLY A 134 -25.17 -7.84 7.56
CA GLY A 134 -23.89 -7.28 7.10
C GLY A 134 -24.10 -5.93 6.42
N VAL A 135 -23.48 -4.87 6.95
CA VAL A 135 -23.55 -3.53 6.38
C VAL A 135 -22.34 -3.32 5.50
N GLN A 136 -22.57 -2.92 4.25
CA GLN A 136 -21.50 -2.58 3.31
C GLN A 136 -21.51 -1.09 3.04
N VAL A 137 -20.34 -0.48 3.12
CA VAL A 137 -20.10 0.92 2.77
C VAL A 137 -19.20 0.96 1.55
N GLY A 138 -19.56 1.73 0.55
CA GLY A 138 -18.75 1.92 -0.64
C GLY A 138 -17.60 2.90 -0.35
N ALA A 139 -16.39 2.56 -0.75
CA ALA A 139 -15.25 3.46 -0.73
C ALA A 139 -14.71 3.64 -2.15
N TRP A 140 -14.80 4.85 -2.68
CA TRP A 140 -14.27 5.24 -3.98
C TRP A 140 -12.92 5.92 -3.77
N VAL A 141 -11.86 5.29 -4.24
CA VAL A 141 -10.48 5.75 -4.03
C VAL A 141 -9.86 6.16 -5.36
N ASP A 142 -9.11 7.25 -5.37
CA ASP A 142 -8.31 7.63 -6.52
C ASP A 142 -7.19 6.60 -6.74
N GLY A 143 -7.30 5.82 -7.82
CA GLY A 143 -6.36 4.77 -8.20
C GLY A 143 -5.17 5.25 -9.03
N SER A 144 -4.99 6.55 -9.22
CA SER A 144 -3.88 7.11 -10.01
C SER A 144 -2.52 6.80 -9.38
N MET A 145 -2.46 6.69 -8.04
CA MET A 145 -1.28 6.32 -7.27
C MET A 145 -1.54 5.05 -6.45
N PRO A 146 -1.17 3.86 -6.95
CA PRO A 146 -1.53 2.59 -6.32
C PRO A 146 -1.12 2.46 -4.85
N ALA A 147 0.12 2.85 -4.49
CA ALA A 147 0.60 2.77 -3.12
C ALA A 147 -0.21 3.65 -2.16
N ARG A 148 -0.62 4.84 -2.62
CA ARG A 148 -1.49 5.73 -1.86
C ARG A 148 -2.89 5.15 -1.70
N ALA A 149 -3.42 4.56 -2.77
CA ALA A 149 -4.74 3.93 -2.78
C ALA A 149 -4.82 2.75 -1.79
N GLU A 150 -3.80 1.91 -1.71
CA GLU A 150 -3.70 0.83 -0.72
C GLU A 150 -3.68 1.36 0.72
N THR A 151 -2.94 2.43 0.97
CA THR A 151 -2.88 3.06 2.29
C THR A 151 -4.25 3.63 2.71
N VAL A 152 -4.92 4.33 1.79
CA VAL A 152 -6.28 4.87 2.01
C VAL A 152 -7.27 3.76 2.30
N GLN A 153 -7.21 2.67 1.53
CA GLN A 153 -8.04 1.48 1.75
C GLN A 153 -7.84 0.92 3.16
N GLY A 154 -6.57 0.78 3.59
CA GLY A 154 -6.25 0.30 4.94
C GLY A 154 -6.85 1.19 6.04
N TYR A 155 -6.77 2.51 5.89
CA TYR A 155 -7.36 3.46 6.84
C TYR A 155 -8.89 3.36 6.88
N VAL A 156 -9.55 3.32 5.73
CA VAL A 156 -11.02 3.19 5.66
C VAL A 156 -11.48 1.88 6.29
N GLN A 157 -10.81 0.77 5.99
CA GLN A 157 -11.12 -0.53 6.60
C GLN A 157 -10.91 -0.52 8.12
N GLY A 158 -9.80 0.05 8.59
CA GLY A 158 -9.51 0.16 10.03
C GLY A 158 -10.57 0.98 10.77
N MET A 159 -10.98 2.11 10.21
CA MET A 159 -12.02 2.95 10.80
C MET A 159 -13.38 2.26 10.79
N HIS A 160 -13.75 1.60 9.69
CA HIS A 160 -14.99 0.84 9.60
C HIS A 160 -15.06 -0.26 10.66
N GLN A 161 -13.97 -1.03 10.85
CA GLN A 161 -13.88 -2.05 11.89
C GLN A 161 -13.99 -1.44 13.30
N SER A 162 -13.34 -0.31 13.53
CA SER A 162 -13.43 0.40 14.82
C SER A 162 -14.87 0.87 15.10
N TRP A 163 -15.55 1.43 14.10
CA TRP A 163 -16.94 1.84 14.24
C TRP A 163 -17.85 0.66 14.55
N LEU A 164 -17.71 -0.46 13.82
CA LEU A 164 -18.46 -1.69 14.07
C LEU A 164 -18.24 -2.22 15.48
N ALA A 165 -17.01 -2.24 15.95
CA ALA A 165 -16.70 -2.67 17.32
C ALA A 165 -17.40 -1.78 18.36
N THR A 166 -17.42 -0.46 18.13
CA THR A 166 -18.10 0.50 19.00
C THR A 166 -19.61 0.29 19.00
N GLN A 167 -20.22 0.07 17.83
CA GLN A 167 -21.63 -0.18 17.71
C GLN A 167 -22.04 -1.54 18.33
N ALA A 168 -21.25 -2.58 18.10
CA ALA A 168 -21.50 -3.90 18.71
C ALA A 168 -21.42 -3.83 20.24
N ALA A 169 -20.45 -3.11 20.80
CA ALA A 169 -20.34 -2.88 22.23
C ALA A 169 -21.55 -2.09 22.79
N ALA A 170 -22.03 -1.08 22.07
CA ALA A 170 -23.20 -0.27 22.47
C ALA A 170 -24.49 -1.09 22.42
N MET A 171 -24.61 -2.03 21.52
CA MET A 171 -25.79 -2.91 21.37
C MET A 171 -25.72 -4.17 22.24
N GLY A 172 -24.58 -4.46 22.91
CA GLY A 172 -24.38 -5.68 23.69
C GLY A 172 -24.32 -6.95 22.82
N ILE A 173 -24.05 -6.79 21.54
CA ILE A 173 -23.95 -7.89 20.55
C ILE A 173 -22.48 -8.25 20.39
N GLY A 174 -22.14 -9.54 20.55
CA GLY A 174 -20.79 -10.02 20.23
C GLY A 174 -20.42 -9.75 18.76
N THR A 175 -19.18 -9.35 18.52
CA THR A 175 -18.62 -8.89 17.24
C THR A 175 -18.55 -9.96 16.14
N SER A 176 -19.66 -10.54 15.75
CA SER A 176 -19.68 -11.54 14.66
C SER A 176 -20.45 -11.09 13.40
N ALA A 177 -20.89 -9.83 13.33
CA ALA A 177 -21.51 -9.34 12.12
C ALA A 177 -20.42 -9.14 11.04
N ALA A 178 -20.50 -9.93 9.97
CA ALA A 178 -19.67 -9.77 8.79
C ALA A 178 -20.06 -8.46 8.08
N ALA A 179 -19.40 -7.38 8.47
CA ALA A 179 -19.53 -6.09 7.79
C ALA A 179 -18.24 -5.83 7.04
N GLY A 180 -18.34 -5.37 5.82
CA GLY A 180 -17.21 -5.14 4.93
C GLY A 180 -17.24 -3.76 4.28
N VAL A 181 -16.07 -3.26 3.94
CA VAL A 181 -15.92 -2.12 3.05
C VAL A 181 -15.67 -2.65 1.64
N GLU A 182 -16.57 -2.34 0.71
CA GLU A 182 -16.33 -2.59 -0.71
C GLU A 182 -15.54 -1.41 -1.29
N THR A 183 -14.24 -1.64 -1.55
CA THR A 183 -13.39 -0.62 -2.14
C THR A 183 -13.47 -0.68 -3.67
N ARG A 184 -13.76 0.45 -4.28
CA ARG A 184 -13.80 0.62 -5.74
C ARG A 184 -12.74 1.61 -6.17
N PHE A 185 -11.75 1.13 -6.92
CA PHE A 185 -10.72 1.98 -7.50
C PHE A 185 -11.23 2.62 -8.80
N ARG A 186 -11.13 3.95 -8.86
CA ARG A 186 -11.39 4.72 -10.08
C ARG A 186 -10.05 4.85 -10.83
N TYR A 187 -10.07 4.83 -12.15
CA TYR A 187 -8.93 4.97 -13.07
C TYR A 187 -7.93 3.80 -13.15
N ASN A 188 -7.78 3.01 -12.12
CA ASN A 188 -6.94 1.81 -12.11
C ASN A 188 -7.59 0.72 -11.26
N PRO A 189 -8.71 0.11 -11.73
CA PRO A 189 -9.50 -0.83 -10.93
C PRO A 189 -8.73 -2.08 -10.52
N ASP A 190 -7.71 -2.46 -11.29
CA ASP A 190 -6.85 -3.62 -10.98
C ASP A 190 -5.62 -3.27 -10.13
N VAL A 191 -5.44 -2.00 -9.75
CA VAL A 191 -4.30 -1.47 -8.98
C VAL A 191 -2.95 -1.90 -9.57
N ARG A 192 -2.84 -1.91 -10.90
CA ARG A 192 -1.61 -2.31 -11.60
C ARG A 192 -0.63 -1.15 -11.67
N SER A 193 0.61 -1.39 -11.29
CA SER A 193 1.67 -0.37 -11.29
C SER A 193 2.06 0.08 -12.70
N LEU A 194 2.02 -0.81 -13.70
CA LEU A 194 2.40 -0.50 -15.08
C LEU A 194 1.55 0.61 -15.73
N PRO A 195 0.20 0.58 -15.69
CA PRO A 195 -0.61 1.66 -16.25
C PRO A 195 -0.47 2.99 -15.53
N ALA A 196 -0.05 2.97 -14.26
CA ALA A 196 0.14 4.19 -13.47
C ALA A 196 1.53 4.82 -13.69
N MET A 197 2.55 4.00 -13.98
CA MET A 197 3.94 4.47 -14.15
C MET A 197 4.29 4.87 -15.59
N VAL A 198 3.70 4.23 -16.60
CA VAL A 198 4.01 4.50 -18.02
C VAL A 198 3.72 5.95 -18.44
N PRO A 199 2.62 6.59 -18.04
CA PRO A 199 2.39 8.00 -18.38
C PRO A 199 3.35 8.97 -17.71
N ALA A 200 4.01 8.58 -16.63
CA ALA A 200 4.95 9.44 -15.91
C ALA A 200 6.36 9.44 -16.52
N VAL A 201 6.64 8.56 -17.48
CA VAL A 201 7.95 8.37 -18.12
C VAL A 201 7.98 8.92 -19.56
N ILE A 202 6.83 9.30 -20.14
CA ILE A 202 6.69 9.93 -21.45
C ILE A 202 6.50 11.42 -21.28
#